data_437587858fd1e0485ccef623f33f8068
#
_entry.id   437587858fd1e0485ccef623f33f8068
#
_cell.length_a   1.000
_cell.length_b   1.000
_cell.length_c   1.000
_cell.angle_alpha   90.00
_cell.angle_beta   90.00
_cell.angle_gamma   90.00
#
_symmetry.space_group_name_H-M   'P 1'
#
loop_
_entity.id
_entity.type
_entity.pdbx_description
1 polymer ?
#
loop_
_entity_poly.entity_id
_entity_poly.type
_entity_poly.pdbx_seq_one_letter_code
_entity_poly.pdbx_strand_id
1 'polypeptide(L)'
;MSPALAVFLKAPRVGAVKTRLAAEVGDRQALRLYRLMAGRALAAARKAALDTTIWFTPADAGAEMRFWLGDGWRLRPLASGDLGARLAAAEQSVERGRAWLAIGADCPGLDAELLRVATAVIARDEVVLGPTYDGGYYLIGGRTPLPAIFAGIPWSTSRVLAETRARLERAQLPWRELPTLRDVDTADDARAEGLLT
;
A
#
# COMPACT_ATOMS: atom_id res chain seq x y z
N MET A 1 -0.85 -19.20 -11.14
CA MET A 1 -0.02 -18.64 -10.05
C MET A 1 -0.85 -17.65 -9.27
N SER A 2 -0.74 -17.64 -7.94
CA SER A 2 -1.39 -16.64 -7.09
C SER A 2 -0.87 -15.23 -7.44
N PRO A 3 -1.72 -14.19 -7.44
CA PRO A 3 -1.26 -12.82 -7.65
C PRO A 3 -0.20 -12.40 -6.62
N ALA A 4 0.80 -11.65 -7.06
CA ALA A 4 1.82 -11.10 -6.19
C ALA A 4 1.29 -9.85 -5.48
N LEU A 5 1.52 -9.74 -4.17
CA LEU A 5 1.17 -8.56 -3.38
C LEU A 5 2.41 -7.96 -2.73
N ALA A 6 2.66 -6.70 -2.98
CA ALA A 6 3.64 -5.89 -2.26
C ALA A 6 2.92 -5.09 -1.16
N VAL A 7 3.29 -5.30 0.10
CA VAL A 7 2.81 -4.49 1.24
C VAL A 7 3.93 -3.58 1.70
N PHE A 8 3.71 -2.27 1.66
CA PHE A 8 4.73 -1.28 2.02
C PHE A 8 4.59 -0.88 3.49
N LEU A 9 5.63 -1.17 4.28
CA LEU A 9 5.65 -0.91 5.72
C LEU A 9 6.88 -0.09 6.14
N LYS A 10 6.72 0.71 7.19
CA LYS A 10 7.84 1.26 7.96
C LYS A 10 8.12 0.39 9.17
N ALA A 11 9.37 0.31 9.60
CA ALA A 11 9.72 -0.30 10.88
C ALA A 11 8.96 0.42 12.02
N PRO A 12 8.38 -0.32 12.99
CA PRO A 12 7.46 0.23 13.96
C PRO A 12 8.20 0.92 15.12
N ARG A 13 8.96 1.96 14.82
CA ARG A 13 9.74 2.74 15.78
C ARG A 13 8.91 3.89 16.35
N VAL A 14 9.02 4.10 17.66
CA VAL A 14 8.39 5.24 18.36
C VAL A 14 8.89 6.55 17.75
N GLY A 15 7.98 7.48 17.43
CA GLY A 15 8.29 8.77 16.82
C GLY A 15 8.65 8.72 15.32
N ALA A 16 8.77 7.53 14.70
CA ALA A 16 9.16 7.40 13.28
C ALA A 16 7.99 7.09 12.33
N VAL A 17 6.83 6.72 12.88
CA VAL A 17 5.61 6.38 12.12
C VAL A 17 4.46 7.31 12.50
N LYS A 18 3.61 7.63 11.51
CA LYS A 18 2.40 8.45 11.74
C LYS A 18 2.67 9.72 12.54
N THR A 19 3.67 10.49 12.12
CA THR A 19 4.13 11.66 12.87
C THR A 19 3.08 12.76 13.01
N ARG A 20 2.16 12.93 12.03
CA ARG A 20 1.02 13.85 12.14
C ARG A 20 0.07 13.41 13.25
N LEU A 21 -0.35 12.14 13.20
CA LEU A 21 -1.17 11.55 14.26
C LEU A 21 -0.45 11.61 15.62
N ALA A 22 0.86 11.33 15.65
CA ALA A 22 1.67 11.38 16.87
C ALA A 22 1.71 12.76 17.53
N ALA A 23 1.68 13.83 16.74
CA ALA A 23 1.61 15.19 17.26
C ALA A 23 0.33 15.48 18.06
N GLU A 24 -0.76 14.75 17.79
CA GLU A 24 -2.05 14.93 18.44
C GLU A 24 -2.31 13.92 19.59
N VAL A 25 -1.87 12.65 19.41
CA VAL A 25 -2.18 11.57 20.36
C VAL A 25 -0.96 11.02 21.08
N GLY A 26 0.22 11.51 20.77
CA GLY A 26 1.50 11.05 21.28
C GLY A 26 2.07 9.83 20.52
N ASP A 27 3.41 9.73 20.52
CA ASP A 27 4.17 8.74 19.75
C ASP A 27 3.78 7.29 20.02
N ARG A 28 3.56 6.96 21.30
CA ARG A 28 3.21 5.57 21.70
C ARG A 28 1.85 5.16 21.17
N GLN A 29 0.85 6.04 21.23
CA GLN A 29 -0.49 5.76 20.75
C GLN A 29 -0.49 5.68 19.21
N ALA A 30 0.19 6.61 18.53
CA ALA A 30 0.35 6.57 17.07
C ALA A 30 1.03 5.26 16.61
N LEU A 31 2.09 4.82 17.28
CA LEU A 31 2.73 3.53 17.00
C LEU A 31 1.78 2.35 17.21
N ARG A 32 0.99 2.36 18.31
CA ARG A 32 0.00 1.31 18.56
C ARG A 32 -1.04 1.22 17.44
N LEU A 33 -1.58 2.36 17.01
CA LEU A 33 -2.53 2.42 15.90
C LEU A 33 -1.90 1.99 14.57
N TYR A 34 -0.68 2.42 14.28
CA TYR A 34 0.06 1.97 13.11
C TYR A 34 0.20 0.44 13.06
N ARG A 35 0.63 -0.18 14.18
CA ARG A 35 0.73 -1.64 14.28
C ARG A 35 -0.60 -2.36 14.08
N LEU A 36 -1.69 -1.79 14.61
CA LEU A 36 -3.04 -2.33 14.44
C LEU A 36 -3.45 -2.32 12.95
N MET A 37 -3.26 -1.19 12.27
CA MET A 37 -3.60 -1.04 10.85
C MET A 37 -2.75 -1.96 9.97
N ALA A 38 -1.45 -2.00 10.19
CA ALA A 38 -0.55 -2.93 9.49
C ALA A 38 -0.97 -4.39 9.72
N GLY A 39 -1.35 -4.75 10.94
CA GLY A 39 -1.87 -6.08 11.27
C GLY A 39 -3.15 -6.42 10.49
N ARG A 40 -4.08 -5.46 10.36
CA ARG A 40 -5.31 -5.63 9.54
C ARG A 40 -4.99 -5.85 8.07
N ALA A 41 -4.11 -5.04 7.48
CA ALA A 41 -3.70 -5.19 6.08
C ALA A 41 -3.04 -6.56 5.81
N LEU A 42 -2.16 -7.02 6.72
CA LEU A 42 -1.51 -8.32 6.61
C LEU A 42 -2.50 -9.49 6.81
N ALA A 43 -3.47 -9.36 7.72
CA ALA A 43 -4.54 -10.33 7.89
C ALA A 43 -5.42 -10.43 6.64
N ALA A 44 -5.76 -9.29 6.00
CA ALA A 44 -6.47 -9.23 4.74
C ALA A 44 -5.70 -9.95 3.62
N ALA A 45 -4.40 -9.71 3.51
CA ALA A 45 -3.51 -10.37 2.54
C ALA A 45 -3.50 -11.90 2.70
N ARG A 46 -3.37 -12.39 3.94
CA ARG A 46 -3.44 -13.85 4.24
C ARG A 46 -4.80 -14.43 3.88
N LYS A 47 -5.90 -13.77 4.29
CA LYS A 47 -7.27 -14.22 4.03
C LYS A 47 -7.62 -14.20 2.53
N ALA A 48 -7.01 -13.31 1.76
CA ALA A 48 -7.12 -13.28 0.30
C ALA A 48 -6.20 -14.29 -0.40
N ALA A 49 -5.35 -15.02 0.33
CA ALA A 49 -4.41 -16.03 -0.17
C ALA A 49 -3.45 -15.49 -1.25
N LEU A 50 -2.99 -14.25 -1.09
CA LEU A 50 -2.06 -13.60 -2.02
C LEU A 50 -0.61 -13.96 -1.70
N ASP A 51 0.22 -14.05 -2.74
CA ASP A 51 1.65 -14.28 -2.63
C ASP A 51 2.36 -12.99 -2.18
N THR A 52 2.44 -12.81 -0.86
CA THR A 52 2.76 -11.54 -0.23
C THR A 52 4.25 -11.38 0.05
N THR A 53 4.81 -10.23 -0.35
CA THR A 53 6.13 -9.73 0.04
C THR A 53 5.96 -8.40 0.77
N ILE A 54 6.55 -8.28 1.94
CA ILE A 54 6.59 -7.04 2.71
C ILE A 54 7.83 -6.25 2.33
N TRP A 55 7.62 -5.06 1.80
CA TRP A 55 8.66 -4.10 1.45
C TRP A 55 8.78 -3.07 2.57
N PHE A 56 9.94 -3.02 3.21
CA PHE A 56 10.10 -2.25 4.44
C PHE A 56 11.16 -1.15 4.35
N THR A 57 11.00 -0.13 5.18
CA THR A 57 11.96 0.95 5.38
C THR A 57 12.13 1.23 6.89
N PRO A 58 13.30 1.64 7.37
CA PRO A 58 14.56 1.79 6.64
C PRO A 58 15.19 0.42 6.29
N ALA A 59 16.12 0.40 5.34
CA ALA A 59 16.67 -0.83 4.78
C ALA A 59 17.42 -1.71 5.80
N ASP A 60 17.94 -1.11 6.87
CA ASP A 60 18.66 -1.77 7.97
C ASP A 60 17.72 -2.43 9.00
N ALA A 61 16.40 -2.20 8.92
CA ALA A 61 15.42 -2.67 9.91
C ALA A 61 15.03 -4.16 9.77
N GLY A 62 15.73 -4.95 8.97
CA GLY A 62 15.32 -6.32 8.67
C GLY A 62 15.14 -7.23 9.89
N ALA A 63 16.02 -7.13 10.89
CA ALA A 63 15.90 -7.88 12.15
C ALA A 63 14.69 -7.44 12.97
N GLU A 64 14.46 -6.13 13.06
CA GLU A 64 13.30 -5.53 13.74
C GLU A 64 11.98 -5.93 13.09
N MET A 65 11.93 -5.95 11.76
CA MET A 65 10.76 -6.40 11.01
C MET A 65 10.46 -7.88 11.26
N ARG A 66 11.48 -8.74 11.28
CA ARG A 66 11.31 -10.16 11.65
C ARG A 66 10.83 -10.33 13.08
N PHE A 67 11.40 -9.60 14.03
CA PHE A 67 10.96 -9.63 15.42
C PHE A 67 9.47 -9.21 15.57
N TRP A 68 9.05 -8.19 14.84
CA TRP A 68 7.67 -7.71 14.88
C TRP A 68 6.66 -8.64 14.19
N LEU A 69 7.00 -9.16 13.01
CA LEU A 69 6.06 -9.84 12.13
C LEU A 69 6.16 -11.38 12.19
N GLY A 70 7.26 -11.90 12.76
CA GLY A 70 7.58 -13.32 12.75
C GLY A 70 8.13 -13.81 11.39
N ASP A 71 8.46 -15.09 11.33
CA ASP A 71 9.18 -15.71 10.19
C ASP A 71 8.27 -16.07 9.00
N GLY A 72 6.96 -15.88 9.14
CA GLY A 72 5.98 -16.28 8.11
C GLY A 72 5.84 -15.33 6.92
N TRP A 73 6.77 -14.36 6.73
CA TRP A 73 6.70 -13.36 5.68
C TRP A 73 8.00 -13.24 4.90
N ARG A 74 7.88 -13.04 3.58
CA ARG A 74 9.01 -12.58 2.78
C ARG A 74 9.22 -11.10 3.02
N LEU A 75 10.41 -10.72 3.47
CA LEU A 75 10.80 -9.35 3.77
C LEU A 75 11.83 -8.86 2.76
N ARG A 76 11.62 -7.68 2.20
CA ARG A 76 12.58 -6.99 1.32
C ARG A 76 12.71 -5.52 1.71
N PRO A 77 13.92 -4.97 1.73
CA PRO A 77 14.08 -3.54 1.93
C PRO A 77 13.53 -2.77 0.72
N LEU A 78 12.88 -1.64 0.98
CA LEU A 78 12.45 -0.71 -0.06
C LEU A 78 13.65 -0.13 -0.80
N ALA A 79 13.52 0.01 -2.11
CA ALA A 79 14.48 0.74 -2.92
C ALA A 79 14.59 2.21 -2.47
N SER A 80 15.75 2.82 -2.73
CA SER A 80 15.91 4.26 -2.60
C SER A 80 15.05 5.02 -3.62
N GLY A 81 14.79 6.29 -3.36
CA GLY A 81 14.00 7.14 -4.24
C GLY A 81 12.60 7.43 -3.70
N ASP A 82 11.76 8.02 -4.53
CA ASP A 82 10.38 8.35 -4.25
C ASP A 82 9.45 7.11 -4.26
N LEU A 83 8.17 7.32 -4.00
CA LEU A 83 7.19 6.23 -4.01
C LEU A 83 7.11 5.56 -5.39
N GLY A 84 7.24 6.33 -6.47
CA GLY A 84 7.22 5.79 -7.84
C GLY A 84 8.36 4.82 -8.12
N ALA A 85 9.59 5.19 -7.74
CA ALA A 85 10.75 4.31 -7.86
C ALA A 85 10.57 3.02 -7.04
N ARG A 86 9.98 3.12 -5.84
CA ARG A 86 9.71 1.98 -4.96
C ARG A 86 8.63 1.06 -5.53
N LEU A 87 7.54 1.61 -6.08
CA LEU A 87 6.49 0.85 -6.76
C LEU A 87 7.05 0.12 -7.98
N ALA A 88 7.83 0.82 -8.81
CA ALA A 88 8.47 0.23 -9.99
C ALA A 88 9.44 -0.90 -9.61
N ALA A 89 10.26 -0.72 -8.57
CA ALA A 89 11.18 -1.77 -8.10
C ALA A 89 10.43 -3.01 -7.56
N ALA A 90 9.32 -2.80 -6.84
CA ALA A 90 8.50 -3.91 -6.35
C ALA A 90 7.80 -4.64 -7.52
N GLU A 91 7.28 -3.92 -8.48
CA GLU A 91 6.67 -4.47 -9.69
C GLU A 91 7.67 -5.27 -10.53
N GLN A 92 8.86 -4.73 -10.79
CA GLN A 92 9.94 -5.38 -11.56
C GLN A 92 10.47 -6.66 -10.89
N SER A 93 10.24 -6.85 -9.59
CA SER A 93 10.61 -8.07 -8.87
C SER A 93 9.68 -9.26 -9.15
N VAL A 94 8.58 -9.01 -9.85
CA VAL A 94 7.54 -9.99 -10.18
C VAL A 94 7.71 -10.48 -11.61
N GLU A 95 7.42 -11.75 -11.84
CA GLU A 95 7.50 -12.37 -13.15
C GLU A 95 6.57 -11.67 -14.16
N ARG A 96 7.08 -11.46 -15.38
CA ARG A 96 6.33 -10.80 -16.46
C ARG A 96 5.02 -11.53 -16.76
N GLY A 97 3.95 -10.78 -16.95
CA GLY A 97 2.61 -11.31 -17.21
C GLY A 97 1.84 -11.75 -15.96
N ARG A 98 2.49 -11.75 -14.79
CA ARG A 98 1.83 -12.08 -13.54
C ARG A 98 1.01 -10.91 -13.01
N ALA A 99 -0.14 -11.19 -12.41
CA ALA A 99 -0.91 -10.19 -11.67
C ALA A 99 -0.13 -9.70 -10.46
N TRP A 100 -0.05 -8.39 -10.27
CA TRP A 100 0.67 -7.73 -9.19
C TRP A 100 -0.19 -6.63 -8.56
N LEU A 101 -0.07 -6.49 -7.26
CA LEU A 101 -0.73 -5.49 -6.43
C LEU A 101 0.29 -4.85 -5.49
N ALA A 102 0.14 -3.56 -5.22
CA ALA A 102 0.81 -2.87 -4.13
C ALA A 102 -0.22 -2.18 -3.23
N ILE A 103 0.00 -2.28 -1.92
CA ILE A 103 -0.84 -1.61 -0.92
C ILE A 103 0.04 -0.92 0.14
N GLY A 104 -0.48 0.20 0.69
CA GLY A 104 -0.08 0.74 1.98
C GLY A 104 -0.73 -0.03 3.13
N ALA A 105 -0.45 0.40 4.36
CA ALA A 105 -1.03 -0.17 5.57
C ALA A 105 -1.82 0.87 6.38
N ASP A 106 -2.21 1.95 5.75
CA ASP A 106 -2.75 3.15 6.40
C ASP A 106 -4.28 3.26 6.32
N CYS A 107 -4.92 2.38 5.52
CA CYS A 107 -6.37 2.35 5.33
C CYS A 107 -7.01 1.17 6.07
N PRO A 108 -7.61 1.39 7.24
CA PRO A 108 -8.21 0.34 8.06
C PRO A 108 -9.38 -0.39 7.39
N GLY A 109 -10.04 0.27 6.43
CA GLY A 109 -11.14 -0.30 5.65
C GLY A 109 -10.72 -1.30 4.57
N LEU A 110 -9.41 -1.46 4.32
CA LEU A 110 -8.92 -2.46 3.37
C LEU A 110 -9.09 -3.87 3.94
N ASP A 111 -9.88 -4.68 3.27
CA ASP A 111 -10.15 -6.06 3.67
C ASP A 111 -9.81 -7.09 2.57
N ALA A 112 -10.02 -8.36 2.89
CA ALA A 112 -9.72 -9.46 1.95
C ALA A 112 -10.65 -9.48 0.74
N GLU A 113 -11.87 -8.97 0.86
CA GLU A 113 -12.81 -8.93 -0.25
C GLU A 113 -12.39 -7.88 -1.28
N LEU A 114 -11.99 -6.69 -0.85
CA LEU A 114 -11.43 -5.67 -1.74
C LEU A 114 -10.19 -6.19 -2.47
N LEU A 115 -9.31 -6.94 -1.80
CA LEU A 115 -8.15 -7.56 -2.46
C LEU A 115 -8.55 -8.62 -3.50
N ARG A 116 -9.61 -9.41 -3.26
CA ARG A 116 -10.14 -10.35 -4.26
C ARG A 116 -10.77 -9.63 -5.43
N VAL A 117 -11.55 -8.58 -5.19
CA VAL A 117 -12.13 -7.73 -6.25
C VAL A 117 -11.01 -7.11 -7.08
N ALA A 118 -9.97 -6.56 -6.46
CA ALA A 118 -8.79 -6.04 -7.17
C ALA A 118 -8.17 -7.10 -8.08
N THR A 119 -7.99 -8.32 -7.59
CA THR A 119 -7.46 -9.44 -8.37
C THR A 119 -8.36 -9.79 -9.55
N ALA A 120 -9.68 -9.77 -9.36
CA ALA A 120 -10.64 -10.05 -10.43
C ALA A 120 -10.65 -8.97 -11.52
N VAL A 121 -10.38 -7.70 -11.17
CA VAL A 121 -10.17 -6.60 -12.13
C VAL A 121 -8.94 -6.89 -12.99
N ILE A 122 -7.80 -7.20 -12.36
CA ILE A 122 -6.55 -7.51 -13.09
C ILE A 122 -6.70 -8.74 -14.00
N ALA A 123 -7.52 -9.71 -13.62
CA ALA A 123 -7.80 -10.89 -14.45
C ALA A 123 -8.46 -10.55 -15.79
N ARG A 124 -9.05 -9.35 -15.92
CA ARG A 124 -9.62 -8.80 -17.16
C ARG A 124 -8.66 -7.90 -17.94
N ASP A 125 -7.37 -7.94 -17.58
CA ASP A 125 -6.32 -7.09 -18.15
C ASP A 125 -6.54 -5.58 -17.90
N GLU A 126 -7.26 -5.22 -16.83
CA GLU A 126 -7.47 -3.86 -16.38
C GLU A 126 -6.48 -3.50 -15.27
N VAL A 127 -6.04 -2.24 -15.20
CA VAL A 127 -5.35 -1.69 -14.02
C VAL A 127 -6.39 -1.41 -12.94
N VAL A 128 -6.05 -1.67 -11.69
CA VAL A 128 -6.93 -1.39 -10.55
C VAL A 128 -6.32 -0.30 -9.68
N LEU A 129 -7.14 0.67 -9.29
CA LEU A 129 -6.80 1.74 -8.35
C LEU A 129 -7.74 1.66 -7.14
N GLY A 130 -7.21 1.83 -5.95
CA GLY A 130 -7.99 2.03 -4.72
C GLY A 130 -7.76 3.44 -4.20
N PRO A 131 -8.66 4.42 -4.53
CA PRO A 131 -8.48 5.82 -4.17
C PRO A 131 -8.50 6.08 -2.67
N THR A 132 -7.81 7.15 -2.23
CA THR A 132 -7.95 7.73 -0.89
C THR A 132 -8.54 9.13 -0.94
N TYR A 133 -9.16 9.59 0.15
CA TYR A 133 -9.80 10.91 0.21
C TYR A 133 -8.81 12.07 0.11
N ASP A 134 -7.52 11.85 0.41
CA ASP A 134 -6.45 12.84 0.31
C ASP A 134 -5.95 13.06 -1.14
N GLY A 135 -6.49 12.33 -2.13
CA GLY A 135 -6.09 12.40 -3.53
C GLY A 135 -4.94 11.46 -3.90
N GLY A 136 -4.59 10.53 -3.03
CA GLY A 136 -3.70 9.40 -3.27
C GLY A 136 -4.46 8.12 -3.63
N TYR A 137 -3.80 6.98 -3.37
CA TYR A 137 -4.41 5.67 -3.45
C TYR A 137 -3.79 4.70 -2.43
N TYR A 138 -4.63 3.86 -1.84
CA TYR A 138 -4.22 2.80 -0.92
C TYR A 138 -3.80 1.52 -1.64
N LEU A 139 -4.21 1.39 -2.91
CA LEU A 139 -3.95 0.22 -3.72
C LEU A 139 -3.73 0.62 -5.19
N ILE A 140 -2.75 -0.01 -5.82
CA ILE A 140 -2.57 -0.02 -7.27
C ILE A 140 -2.16 -1.41 -7.72
N GLY A 141 -2.59 -1.83 -8.92
CA GLY A 141 -2.18 -3.11 -9.48
C GLY A 141 -2.53 -3.28 -10.94
N GLY A 142 -1.98 -4.34 -11.53
CA GLY A 142 -2.17 -4.67 -12.94
C GLY A 142 -1.39 -5.93 -13.31
N ARG A 143 -1.28 -6.22 -14.60
CA ARG A 143 -0.33 -7.23 -15.09
C ARG A 143 1.03 -6.61 -15.34
N THR A 144 2.07 -7.30 -14.90
CA THR A 144 3.45 -6.87 -15.13
C THR A 144 3.89 -7.12 -16.59
N PRO A 145 4.67 -6.23 -17.23
CA PRO A 145 5.05 -4.94 -16.70
C PRO A 145 3.94 -3.91 -16.86
N LEU A 146 3.74 -3.10 -15.83
CA LEU A 146 2.98 -1.88 -16.01
C LEU A 146 3.86 -0.88 -16.77
N PRO A 147 3.29 -0.13 -17.72
CA PRO A 147 4.02 0.96 -18.35
C PRO A 147 4.55 1.95 -17.31
N ALA A 148 5.41 2.88 -17.76
CA ALA A 148 6.04 3.88 -16.87
C ALA A 148 5.02 4.89 -16.27
N ILE A 149 3.93 4.37 -15.69
CA ILE A 149 2.87 5.18 -15.06
C ILE A 149 3.35 5.80 -13.75
N PHE A 150 4.42 5.29 -13.17
CA PHE A 150 4.96 5.77 -11.89
C PHE A 150 5.96 6.92 -12.03
N ALA A 151 6.55 7.14 -13.22
CA ALA A 151 7.60 8.12 -13.39
C ALA A 151 7.06 9.56 -13.39
N GLY A 152 7.66 10.48 -12.62
CA GLY A 152 7.31 11.91 -12.61
C GLY A 152 5.92 12.24 -12.07
N ILE A 153 5.31 11.37 -11.25
CA ILE A 153 4.14 11.69 -10.45
C ILE A 153 4.57 12.64 -9.32
N PRO A 154 3.79 13.70 -9.01
CA PRO A 154 4.07 14.59 -7.87
C PRO A 154 3.69 13.90 -6.55
N TRP A 155 4.50 12.90 -6.14
CA TRP A 155 4.26 12.11 -4.96
C TRP A 155 4.08 12.97 -3.70
N SER A 156 3.33 12.46 -2.73
CA SER A 156 2.97 13.15 -1.48
C SER A 156 2.15 14.43 -1.67
N THR A 157 1.39 14.51 -2.75
CA THR A 157 0.43 15.61 -3.00
C THR A 157 -0.96 15.04 -3.32
N SER A 158 -2.01 15.85 -3.16
CA SER A 158 -3.38 15.48 -3.54
C SER A 158 -3.60 15.26 -5.06
N ARG A 159 -2.57 15.47 -5.87
CA ARG A 159 -2.63 15.29 -7.34
C ARG A 159 -2.23 13.89 -7.80
N VAL A 160 -1.75 13.02 -6.92
CA VAL A 160 -1.23 11.69 -7.27
C VAL A 160 -2.24 10.87 -8.06
N LEU A 161 -3.47 10.75 -7.56
CA LEU A 161 -4.54 9.99 -8.24
C LEU A 161 -4.90 10.58 -9.60
N ALA A 162 -5.10 11.89 -9.69
CA ALA A 162 -5.44 12.57 -10.93
C ALA A 162 -4.35 12.41 -12.00
N GLU A 163 -3.09 12.56 -11.62
CA GLU A 163 -1.95 12.35 -12.52
C GLU A 163 -1.81 10.89 -12.97
N THR A 164 -2.10 9.93 -12.07
CA THR A 164 -2.09 8.51 -12.42
C THR A 164 -3.19 8.19 -13.43
N ARG A 165 -4.43 8.67 -13.22
CA ARG A 165 -5.54 8.54 -14.18
C ARG A 165 -5.17 9.09 -15.58
N ALA A 166 -4.64 10.32 -15.62
CA ALA A 166 -4.22 10.95 -16.88
C ALA A 166 -3.11 10.16 -17.62
N ARG A 167 -2.28 9.42 -16.90
CA ARG A 167 -1.25 8.55 -17.50
C ARG A 167 -1.86 7.27 -18.05
N LEU A 168 -2.80 6.66 -17.33
CA LEU A 168 -3.53 5.49 -17.80
C LEU A 168 -4.31 5.82 -19.08
N GLU A 169 -4.97 6.98 -19.14
CA GLU A 169 -5.64 7.48 -20.34
C GLU A 169 -4.68 7.64 -21.52
N ARG A 170 -3.55 8.36 -21.31
CA ARG A 170 -2.54 8.55 -22.36
C ARG A 170 -1.93 7.24 -22.87
N ALA A 171 -1.79 6.27 -21.96
CA ALA A 171 -1.29 4.94 -22.29
C ALA A 171 -2.37 4.03 -22.91
N GLN A 172 -3.61 4.50 -22.99
CA GLN A 172 -4.79 3.72 -23.43
C GLN A 172 -4.96 2.40 -22.65
N LEU A 173 -4.60 2.41 -21.38
CA LEU A 173 -4.76 1.27 -20.50
C LEU A 173 -6.14 1.34 -19.83
N PRO A 174 -6.97 0.30 -19.97
CA PRO A 174 -8.23 0.25 -19.21
C PRO A 174 -7.95 0.15 -17.72
N TRP A 175 -8.71 0.86 -16.92
CA TRP A 175 -8.60 0.76 -15.47
C TRP A 175 -9.97 0.79 -14.79
N ARG A 176 -9.99 0.31 -13.56
CA ARG A 176 -11.17 0.35 -12.68
C ARG A 176 -10.78 0.83 -11.30
N GLU A 177 -11.68 1.56 -10.68
CA GLU A 177 -11.52 2.03 -9.31
C GLU A 177 -12.33 1.18 -8.34
N LEU A 178 -11.73 0.92 -7.19
CA LEU A 178 -12.36 0.36 -6.02
C LEU A 178 -13.01 1.50 -5.19
N PRO A 179 -13.82 1.18 -4.18
CA PRO A 179 -14.33 2.19 -3.25
C PRO A 179 -13.21 3.03 -2.66
N THR A 180 -13.45 4.35 -2.53
CA THR A 180 -12.53 5.26 -1.86
C THR A 180 -12.49 4.94 -0.37
N LEU A 181 -11.28 4.79 0.19
CA LEU A 181 -11.06 4.54 1.61
C LEU A 181 -10.40 5.76 2.27
N ARG A 182 -10.53 5.82 3.59
CA ARG A 182 -9.82 6.79 4.41
C ARG A 182 -8.48 6.21 4.84
N ASP A 183 -7.42 6.93 4.57
CA ASP A 183 -6.13 6.75 5.23
C ASP A 183 -6.12 7.50 6.56
N VAL A 184 -5.47 6.93 7.55
CA VAL A 184 -5.45 7.48 8.90
C VAL A 184 -4.14 8.21 9.13
N ASP A 185 -4.16 9.53 8.97
CA ASP A 185 -3.00 10.41 9.17
C ASP A 185 -3.15 11.36 10.36
N THR A 186 -4.37 11.63 10.81
CA THR A 186 -4.71 12.55 11.90
C THR A 186 -5.56 11.85 12.98
N ALA A 187 -5.77 12.51 14.12
CA ALA A 187 -6.68 12.00 15.14
C ALA A 187 -8.14 11.97 14.67
N ASP A 188 -8.53 12.92 13.83
CA ASP A 188 -9.89 12.95 13.26
C ASP A 188 -10.11 11.78 12.28
N ASP A 189 -9.13 11.43 11.46
CA ASP A 189 -9.19 10.22 10.64
C ASP A 189 -9.33 8.97 11.51
N ALA A 190 -8.54 8.89 12.57
CA ALA A 190 -8.58 7.75 13.48
C ALA A 190 -9.93 7.63 14.21
N ARG A 191 -10.58 8.74 14.56
CA ARG A 191 -11.95 8.74 15.12
C ARG A 191 -12.98 8.33 14.07
N ALA A 192 -12.88 8.86 12.85
CA ALA A 192 -13.78 8.49 11.76
C ALA A 192 -13.75 7.00 11.43
N GLU A 193 -12.60 6.36 11.61
CA GLU A 193 -12.39 4.92 11.42
C GLU A 193 -12.61 4.08 12.69
N GLY A 194 -13.11 4.68 13.79
CA GLY A 194 -13.39 4.01 15.06
C GLY A 194 -12.14 3.44 15.76
N LEU A 195 -10.97 4.03 15.49
CA LEU A 195 -9.70 3.64 16.11
C LEU A 195 -9.37 4.45 17.37
N LEU A 196 -10.00 5.59 17.51
CA LEU A 196 -9.99 6.47 18.69
C LEU A 196 -11.43 6.80 19.11
N THR A 197 -11.63 6.95 20.39
CA THR A 197 -12.86 7.48 21.01
C THR A 197 -12.80 8.99 21.10
#